data_28ffabadf93e423614437c9571841954
#
_entry.id   28ffabadf93e423614437c9571841954
#
_cell.length_a   1.000
_cell.length_b   1.000
_cell.length_c   1.000
_cell.angle_alpha   90.00
_cell.angle_beta   90.00
_cell.angle_gamma   90.00
#
_symmetry.space_group_name_H-M   'P 1'
#
loop_
_entity.id
_entity.type
_entity.pdbx_description
1 polymer ?
#
loop_
_entity_poly.entity_id
_entity_poly.type
_entity_poly.pdbx_seq_one_letter_code
_entity_poly.pdbx_strand_id
1 'polypeptide(L)'
;KQIEGVRTFHGMAALPDFLAASRFLVCLLPLTGDTRDILNRDTLGRLMPGGHVINVARGGHLVDDDLLALLDSGHLAGATLDVFRTEPLPVEHPFWRHPRITVTPHTSARTLRDETIAQIAGKILAMERGEAVAGVVDPSKGY
;
A
#
# COMPACT_ATOMS: atom_id res chain seq x y z
N LYS A 1 7.40 -1.69 17.11
CA LYS A 1 8.36 -0.62 17.40
C LYS A 1 7.58 0.62 17.78
N GLN A 2 7.80 1.16 18.98
CA GLN A 2 7.21 2.44 19.39
C GLN A 2 8.06 3.59 18.84
N ILE A 3 7.39 4.61 18.33
CA ILE A 3 8.03 5.84 17.83
C ILE A 3 7.44 6.98 18.66
N GLU A 4 8.31 7.82 19.23
CA GLU A 4 7.89 8.96 20.05
C GLU A 4 7.02 9.93 19.23
N GLY A 5 5.90 10.36 19.81
CA GLY A 5 4.94 11.25 19.14
C GLY A 5 4.06 10.57 18.08
N VAL A 6 4.20 9.24 17.85
CA VAL A 6 3.39 8.50 16.87
C VAL A 6 2.55 7.45 17.59
N ARG A 7 1.24 7.48 17.33
CA ARG A 7 0.33 6.42 17.76
C ARG A 7 0.52 5.20 16.87
N THR A 8 0.91 4.08 17.44
CA THR A 8 1.15 2.83 16.72
C THR A 8 0.06 1.80 17.00
N PHE A 9 -0.34 1.05 15.97
CA PHE A 9 -1.31 -0.03 16.04
C PHE A 9 -0.65 -1.32 15.53
N HIS A 10 -0.99 -2.47 16.10
CA HIS A 10 -0.35 -3.73 15.77
C HIS A 10 -1.38 -4.85 15.57
N GLY A 11 -1.23 -5.60 14.49
CA GLY A 11 -2.04 -6.77 14.16
C GLY A 11 -3.44 -6.41 13.64
N MET A 12 -4.11 -7.42 13.11
CA MET A 12 -5.45 -7.27 12.50
C MET A 12 -6.52 -6.84 13.49
N ALA A 13 -6.38 -7.21 14.77
CA ALA A 13 -7.34 -6.81 15.81
C ALA A 13 -7.38 -5.29 16.06
N ALA A 14 -6.26 -4.59 15.82
CA ALA A 14 -6.18 -3.13 15.97
C ALA A 14 -6.51 -2.36 14.68
N LEU A 15 -6.73 -3.06 13.56
CA LEU A 15 -7.02 -2.43 12.26
C LEU A 15 -8.28 -1.56 12.29
N PRO A 16 -9.41 -1.95 12.92
CA PRO A 16 -10.60 -1.09 12.99
C PRO A 16 -10.34 0.25 13.68
N ASP A 17 -9.63 0.25 14.79
CA ASP A 17 -9.30 1.46 15.55
C ASP A 17 -8.31 2.36 14.79
N PHE A 18 -7.34 1.76 14.10
CA PHE A 18 -6.43 2.46 13.22
C PHE A 18 -7.19 3.19 12.11
N LEU A 19 -8.09 2.50 11.41
CA LEU A 19 -8.86 3.06 10.31
C LEU A 19 -9.80 4.17 10.80
N ALA A 20 -10.51 3.96 11.90
CA ALA A 20 -11.42 4.95 12.48
C ALA A 20 -10.70 6.24 12.93
N ALA A 21 -9.41 6.16 13.26
CA ALA A 21 -8.58 7.30 13.62
C ALA A 21 -7.87 7.95 12.41
N SER A 22 -8.04 7.39 11.19
CA SER A 22 -7.30 7.81 10.01
C SER A 22 -8.17 8.57 9.02
N ARG A 23 -7.69 9.74 8.58
CA ARG A 23 -8.28 10.50 7.46
C ARG A 23 -7.56 10.23 6.15
N PHE A 24 -6.25 10.01 6.21
CA PHE A 24 -5.44 9.60 5.07
C PHE A 24 -4.91 8.20 5.32
N LEU A 25 -5.24 7.27 4.45
CA LEU A 25 -4.76 5.89 4.51
C LEU A 25 -3.75 5.66 3.39
N VAL A 26 -2.49 5.41 3.75
CA VAL A 26 -1.43 5.06 2.80
C VAL A 26 -1.13 3.56 2.91
N CYS A 27 -1.36 2.81 1.84
CA CYS A 27 -1.00 1.41 1.76
C CYS A 27 0.44 1.25 1.28
N LEU A 28 1.27 0.61 2.13
CA LEU A 28 2.67 0.26 1.86
C LEU A 28 2.94 -1.22 2.16
N LEU A 29 1.89 -2.02 2.30
CA LEU A 29 1.98 -3.42 2.69
C LEU A 29 2.60 -4.29 1.58
N PRO A 30 3.34 -5.36 1.92
CA PRO A 30 3.64 -6.41 0.97
C PRO A 30 2.34 -7.15 0.59
N LEU A 31 2.22 -7.60 -0.66
CA LEU A 31 1.07 -8.38 -1.10
C LEU A 31 1.27 -9.84 -0.71
N THR A 32 0.46 -10.30 0.22
CA THR A 32 0.42 -11.69 0.73
C THR A 32 -1.01 -12.21 0.69
N GLY A 33 -1.23 -13.47 1.07
CA GLY A 33 -2.58 -14.01 1.25
C GLY A 33 -3.42 -13.20 2.23
N ASP A 34 -2.82 -12.73 3.33
CA ASP A 34 -3.51 -12.00 4.39
C ASP A 34 -3.80 -10.52 4.03
N THR A 35 -3.03 -9.95 3.11
CA THR A 35 -3.17 -8.53 2.72
C THR A 35 -3.87 -8.35 1.38
N ARG A 36 -4.13 -9.43 0.65
CA ARG A 36 -4.93 -9.39 -0.57
C ARG A 36 -6.35 -8.91 -0.24
N ASP A 37 -6.85 -7.98 -1.05
CA ASP A 37 -8.18 -7.39 -0.90
C ASP A 37 -8.44 -6.72 0.47
N ILE A 38 -7.37 -6.36 1.20
CA ILE A 38 -7.51 -5.70 2.50
C ILE A 38 -8.17 -4.32 2.42
N LEU A 39 -8.04 -3.63 1.27
CA LEU A 39 -8.70 -2.35 0.99
C LEU A 39 -10.04 -2.64 0.30
N ASN A 40 -11.03 -3.05 1.06
CA ASN A 40 -12.37 -3.39 0.64
C ASN A 40 -13.42 -2.50 1.33
N ARG A 41 -14.70 -2.74 1.06
CA ARG A 41 -15.82 -1.96 1.60
C ARG A 41 -15.81 -1.89 3.12
N ASP A 42 -15.53 -3.01 3.79
CA ASP A 42 -15.57 -3.08 5.25
C ASP A 42 -14.44 -2.30 5.91
N THR A 43 -13.24 -2.39 5.36
CA THR A 43 -12.06 -1.69 5.88
C THR A 43 -12.08 -0.22 5.50
N LEU A 44 -12.30 0.10 4.22
CA LEU A 44 -12.36 1.49 3.75
C LEU A 44 -13.55 2.26 4.31
N GLY A 45 -14.68 1.56 4.55
CA GLY A 45 -15.85 2.15 5.19
C GLY A 45 -15.64 2.56 6.66
N ARG A 46 -14.55 2.10 7.30
CA ARG A 46 -14.20 2.49 8.67
C ARG A 46 -13.34 3.75 8.74
N LEU A 47 -12.82 4.23 7.61
CA LEU A 47 -12.12 5.50 7.59
C LEU A 47 -13.05 6.64 8.01
N MET A 48 -12.46 7.70 8.54
CA MET A 48 -13.22 8.91 8.84
C MET A 48 -13.98 9.40 7.60
N PRO A 49 -15.22 9.87 7.73
CA PRO A 49 -15.94 10.49 6.61
C PRO A 49 -15.11 11.60 5.94
N GLY A 50 -15.06 11.56 4.61
CA GLY A 50 -14.16 12.42 3.84
C GLY A 50 -12.71 11.96 3.84
N GLY A 51 -12.46 10.69 4.18
CA GLY A 51 -11.14 10.07 4.11
C GLY A 51 -10.59 9.98 2.70
N HIS A 52 -9.27 9.85 2.58
CA HIS A 52 -8.54 9.72 1.30
C HIS A 52 -7.66 8.47 1.34
N VAL A 53 -7.75 7.66 0.29
CA VAL A 53 -6.96 6.42 0.14
C VAL A 53 -5.80 6.65 -0.81
N ILE A 54 -4.61 6.20 -0.43
CA ILE A 54 -3.40 6.26 -1.26
C ILE A 54 -2.83 4.85 -1.36
N ASN A 55 -2.86 4.25 -2.55
CA ASN A 55 -2.26 2.94 -2.78
C ASN A 55 -1.02 3.06 -3.66
N VAL A 56 0.14 2.90 -3.05
CA VAL A 56 1.45 2.88 -3.69
C VAL A 56 2.18 1.55 -3.44
N ALA A 57 1.44 0.53 -3.04
CA ALA A 57 1.97 -0.80 -2.75
C ALA A 57 1.79 -1.76 -3.94
N ARG A 58 0.64 -2.43 -4.02
CA ARG A 58 0.25 -3.30 -5.15
C ARG A 58 -1.26 -3.20 -5.38
N GLY A 59 -1.71 -3.34 -6.63
CA GLY A 59 -3.12 -3.30 -7.00
C GLY A 59 -3.95 -4.40 -6.37
N GLY A 60 -3.37 -5.57 -6.11
CA GLY A 60 -4.05 -6.69 -5.46
C GLY A 60 -4.50 -6.44 -4.01
N HIS A 61 -4.13 -5.31 -3.39
CA HIS A 61 -4.65 -4.92 -2.08
C HIS A 61 -6.07 -4.33 -2.16
N LEU A 62 -6.45 -3.74 -3.30
CA LEU A 62 -7.66 -2.95 -3.45
C LEU A 62 -8.76 -3.75 -4.13
N VAL A 63 -9.99 -3.64 -3.66
CA VAL A 63 -11.20 -4.05 -4.36
C VAL A 63 -11.78 -2.83 -5.08
N ASP A 64 -11.64 -2.79 -6.40
CA ASP A 64 -11.92 -1.61 -7.23
C ASP A 64 -13.37 -1.13 -7.13
N ASP A 65 -14.34 -2.06 -7.20
CA ASP A 65 -15.77 -1.75 -7.11
C ASP A 65 -16.17 -1.19 -5.73
N ASP A 66 -15.53 -1.67 -4.67
CA ASP A 66 -15.77 -1.17 -3.32
C ASP A 66 -15.27 0.26 -3.13
N LEU A 67 -14.10 0.56 -3.69
CA LEU A 67 -13.57 1.93 -3.70
C LEU A 67 -14.51 2.88 -4.46
N LEU A 68 -14.93 2.49 -5.67
CA LEU A 68 -15.85 3.28 -6.48
C LEU A 68 -17.14 3.57 -5.72
N ALA A 69 -17.75 2.56 -5.13
CA ALA A 69 -18.99 2.72 -4.36
C ALA A 69 -18.83 3.67 -3.16
N LEU A 70 -17.69 3.63 -2.46
CA LEU A 70 -17.43 4.51 -1.32
C LEU A 70 -17.12 5.95 -1.76
N LEU A 71 -16.53 6.15 -2.92
CA LEU A 71 -16.34 7.46 -3.53
C LEU A 71 -17.67 8.04 -4.01
N ASP A 72 -18.49 7.24 -4.72
CA ASP A 72 -19.79 7.68 -5.24
C ASP A 72 -20.77 8.05 -4.13
N SER A 73 -20.77 7.30 -3.03
CA SER A 73 -21.57 7.62 -1.86
C SER A 73 -21.11 8.88 -1.11
N GLY A 74 -19.90 9.37 -1.40
CA GLY A 74 -19.30 10.52 -0.72
C GLY A 74 -18.68 10.18 0.65
N HIS A 75 -18.64 8.90 1.04
CA HIS A 75 -17.94 8.47 2.26
C HIS A 75 -16.45 8.79 2.18
N LEU A 76 -15.82 8.49 1.04
CA LEU A 76 -14.45 8.89 0.75
C LEU A 76 -14.43 10.17 -0.09
N ALA A 77 -13.51 11.08 0.22
CA ALA A 77 -13.30 12.31 -0.54
C ALA A 77 -12.48 12.07 -1.81
N GLY A 78 -11.61 11.05 -1.83
CA GLY A 78 -10.78 10.77 -2.98
C GLY A 78 -9.87 9.58 -2.80
N ALA A 79 -9.19 9.21 -3.90
CA ALA A 79 -8.14 8.22 -3.92
C ALA A 79 -6.99 8.62 -4.85
N THR A 80 -5.77 8.23 -4.48
CA THR A 80 -4.57 8.32 -5.32
C THR A 80 -4.03 6.91 -5.51
N LEU A 81 -3.99 6.43 -6.75
CA LEU A 81 -3.65 5.06 -7.09
C LEU A 81 -2.46 5.04 -8.05
N ASP A 82 -1.36 4.46 -7.61
CA ASP A 82 -0.15 4.29 -8.42
C ASP A 82 -0.01 2.87 -8.96
N VAL A 83 -0.84 1.94 -8.45
CA VAL A 83 -0.77 0.51 -8.76
C VAL A 83 -2.16 -0.07 -8.98
N PHE A 84 -2.28 -1.10 -9.86
CA PHE A 84 -3.55 -1.66 -10.32
C PHE A 84 -3.50 -3.18 -10.36
N ARG A 85 -4.67 -3.83 -10.35
CA ARG A 85 -4.78 -5.30 -10.47
C ARG A 85 -4.27 -5.80 -11.82
N THR A 86 -4.55 -5.04 -12.85
CA THR A 86 -4.03 -5.27 -14.21
C THR A 86 -3.22 -4.06 -14.61
N GLU A 87 -1.96 -4.26 -14.95
CA GLU A 87 -1.06 -3.23 -15.41
C GLU A 87 -0.52 -3.56 -16.80
N PRO A 88 -0.56 -2.62 -17.75
CA PRO A 88 -1.11 -1.26 -17.65
C PRO A 88 -2.60 -1.25 -17.37
N LEU A 89 -3.09 -0.20 -16.66
CA LEU A 89 -4.51 -0.03 -16.38
C LEU A 89 -5.30 0.04 -17.71
N PRO A 90 -6.32 -0.82 -17.93
CA PRO A 90 -7.10 -0.82 -19.16
C PRO A 90 -7.70 0.55 -19.48
N VAL A 91 -7.74 0.91 -20.76
CA VAL A 91 -8.18 2.24 -21.24
C VAL A 91 -9.62 2.54 -20.82
N GLU A 92 -10.47 1.52 -20.76
CA GLU A 92 -11.90 1.63 -20.39
C GLU A 92 -12.11 1.62 -18.88
N HIS A 93 -11.06 1.44 -18.07
CA HIS A 93 -11.21 1.30 -16.63
C HIS A 93 -11.85 2.55 -16.03
N PRO A 94 -12.86 2.43 -15.15
CA PRO A 94 -13.61 3.56 -14.60
C PRO A 94 -12.74 4.56 -13.83
N PHE A 95 -11.59 4.14 -13.30
CA PHE A 95 -10.68 5.03 -12.57
C PHE A 95 -10.19 6.20 -13.42
N TRP A 96 -10.03 6.04 -14.74
CA TRP A 96 -9.60 7.13 -15.63
C TRP A 96 -10.58 8.31 -15.67
N ARG A 97 -11.85 8.04 -15.46
CA ARG A 97 -12.93 9.03 -15.61
C ARG A 97 -13.52 9.49 -14.28
N HIS A 98 -13.14 8.83 -13.18
CA HIS A 98 -13.70 9.17 -11.89
C HIS A 98 -13.09 10.47 -11.35
N PRO A 99 -13.91 11.53 -11.04
CA PRO A 99 -13.41 12.87 -10.74
C PRO A 99 -12.64 12.96 -9.41
N ARG A 100 -12.76 11.94 -8.55
CA ARG A 100 -12.11 11.89 -7.24
C ARG A 100 -10.94 10.89 -7.20
N ILE A 101 -10.53 10.33 -8.34
CA ILE A 101 -9.39 9.42 -8.43
C ILE A 101 -8.25 10.09 -9.20
N THR A 102 -7.08 10.08 -8.60
CA THR A 102 -5.82 10.42 -9.28
C THR A 102 -5.08 9.13 -9.58
N VAL A 103 -4.73 8.94 -10.86
CA VAL A 103 -3.98 7.79 -11.35
C VAL A 103 -2.55 8.23 -11.68
N THR A 104 -1.56 7.46 -11.22
CA THR A 104 -0.16 7.60 -11.60
C THR A 104 0.38 6.26 -12.13
N PRO A 105 1.36 6.26 -13.07
CA PRO A 105 1.72 5.05 -13.80
C PRO A 105 2.81 4.22 -13.11
N HIS A 106 2.58 3.78 -11.86
CA HIS A 106 3.47 2.95 -11.05
C HIS A 106 4.88 3.57 -10.91
N THR A 107 4.92 4.84 -10.49
CA THR A 107 6.14 5.65 -10.41
C THR A 107 6.43 6.23 -9.03
N SER A 108 5.64 5.86 -8.02
CA SER A 108 5.73 6.40 -6.66
C SER A 108 7.04 6.04 -5.95
N ALA A 109 7.74 4.98 -6.38
CA ALA A 109 9.02 4.57 -5.82
C ALA A 109 10.10 4.55 -6.91
N ARG A 110 10.89 5.62 -6.98
CA ARG A 110 12.06 5.65 -7.85
C ARG A 110 13.26 5.05 -7.15
N THR A 111 13.82 3.99 -7.72
CA THR A 111 15.06 3.38 -7.24
C THR A 111 16.23 4.34 -7.45
N LEU A 112 16.91 4.71 -6.36
CA LEU A 112 18.15 5.49 -6.42
C LEU A 112 19.29 4.53 -6.78
N ARG A 113 19.75 4.60 -8.02
CA ARG A 113 20.69 3.63 -8.60
C ARG A 113 21.96 3.44 -7.79
N ASP A 114 22.62 4.54 -7.42
CA ASP A 114 23.91 4.49 -6.74
C ASP A 114 23.79 3.93 -5.31
N GLU A 115 22.74 4.32 -4.60
CA GLU A 115 22.44 3.77 -3.26
C GLU A 115 22.12 2.28 -3.34
N THR A 116 21.34 1.86 -4.33
CA THR A 116 21.01 0.44 -4.53
C THR A 116 22.24 -0.39 -4.83
N ILE A 117 23.13 0.09 -5.72
CA ILE A 117 24.38 -0.60 -6.03
C ILE A 117 25.24 -0.72 -4.77
N ALA A 118 25.39 0.36 -4.00
CA ALA A 118 26.19 0.35 -2.77
C ALA A 118 25.62 -0.63 -1.73
N GLN A 119 24.29 -0.67 -1.56
CA GLN A 119 23.62 -1.62 -0.67
C GLN A 119 23.82 -3.08 -1.09
N ILE A 120 23.65 -3.37 -2.40
CA ILE A 120 23.85 -4.73 -2.92
C ILE A 120 25.29 -5.16 -2.74
N ALA A 121 26.27 -4.32 -3.12
CA ALA A 121 27.68 -4.63 -2.96
C ALA A 121 28.05 -4.87 -1.49
N GLY A 122 27.54 -4.03 -0.58
CA GLY A 122 27.74 -4.20 0.85
C GLY A 122 27.19 -5.53 1.37
N LYS A 123 26.00 -5.93 0.92
CA LYS A 123 25.41 -7.22 1.31
C LYS A 123 26.21 -8.42 0.78
N ILE A 124 26.69 -8.37 -0.47
CA ILE A 124 27.52 -9.42 -1.06
C ILE A 124 28.82 -9.58 -0.23
N LEU A 125 29.52 -8.49 0.06
CA LEU A 125 30.74 -8.52 0.87
C LEU A 125 30.50 -9.05 2.31
N ALA A 126 29.37 -8.69 2.92
CA ALA A 126 28.98 -9.23 4.22
C ALA A 126 28.75 -10.76 4.15
N MET A 127 28.04 -11.23 3.13
CA MET A 127 27.81 -12.67 2.93
C MET A 127 29.11 -13.44 2.69
N GLU A 128 30.04 -12.90 1.92
CA GLU A 128 31.37 -13.51 1.69
C GLU A 128 32.18 -13.64 3.00
N ARG A 129 31.95 -12.74 3.95
CA ARG A 129 32.56 -12.80 5.28
C ARG A 129 31.79 -13.65 6.30
N GLY A 130 30.68 -14.26 5.88
CA GLY A 130 29.81 -15.03 6.77
C GLY A 130 29.02 -14.19 7.76
N GLU A 131 28.88 -12.89 7.52
CA GLU A 131 28.11 -11.97 8.33
C GLU A 131 26.62 -12.03 7.99
N ALA A 132 25.74 -11.77 8.98
CA ALA A 132 24.31 -11.71 8.76
C ALA A 132 23.92 -10.47 7.94
N VAL A 133 23.09 -10.64 6.94
CA VAL A 133 22.56 -9.55 6.11
C VAL A 133 21.11 -9.27 6.42
N ALA A 134 20.72 -8.00 6.45
CA ALA A 134 19.33 -7.59 6.64
C ALA A 134 18.50 -7.76 5.37
N GLY A 135 17.19 -8.02 5.51
CA GLY A 135 16.25 -8.08 4.40
C GLY A 135 16.32 -9.40 3.60
N VAL A 136 16.72 -10.50 4.24
CA VAL A 136 16.58 -11.84 3.69
C VAL A 136 15.09 -12.17 3.65
N VAL A 137 14.60 -12.54 2.47
CA VAL A 137 13.20 -12.95 2.27
C VAL A 137 12.95 -14.29 2.92
N ASP A 138 11.87 -14.40 3.67
CA ASP A 138 11.35 -15.66 4.17
C ASP A 138 10.37 -16.25 3.13
N PRO A 139 10.73 -17.33 2.40
CA PRO A 139 9.87 -17.90 1.36
C PRO A 139 8.51 -18.36 1.88
N SER A 140 8.41 -18.71 3.15
CA SER A 140 7.15 -19.15 3.77
C SER A 140 6.17 -18.00 3.98
N LYS A 141 6.67 -16.77 4.09
CA LYS A 141 5.86 -15.55 4.26
C LYS A 141 5.65 -14.78 2.96
N GLY A 142 6.45 -15.06 1.93
CA GLY A 142 6.38 -14.39 0.64
C GLY A 142 7.02 -13.01 0.59
N TYR A 143 7.71 -12.59 1.65
CA TYR A 143 8.43 -11.31 1.71
C TYR A 143 9.60 -11.36 2.71
#